data_3048c8cf9e2efbcba8af69f0f2ecfde0
#
_entry.id   3048c8cf9e2efbcba8af69f0f2ecfde0
#
_cell.length_a   1.000
_cell.length_b   1.000
_cell.length_c   1.000
_cell.angle_alpha   90.00
_cell.angle_beta   90.00
_cell.angle_gamma   90.00
#
_symmetry.space_group_name_H-M   'P 1'
#
loop_
_entity.id
_entity.type
_entity.pdbx_description
1 polymer ?
#
loop_
_entity_poly.entity_id
_entity_poly.type
_entity_poly.pdbx_seq_one_letter_code
_entity_poly.pdbx_strand_id
1 'polypeptide(L)'
;MRHPFLLGAAVLLASAGSLSAAPKNTGDAGSARFERFAYTGKTLEQAKPKAGEFVNPVLAGYFPDPSITRSGDDYYVVTSSFTNFPGLPIMHSRDLVTWKQIGNALDRPGQIDFTGVPGSQGIFAPDISYHKGRYYIITTCASCPGGVGNFITTASNPAGPWSDPITVKGLNGIDPSIFWDGDKAYVVHNDAPVGTPRYDGHRAIWITEIDPVTLQRLGSPKVLVDGGVDPAKNPIWIEAPHIIKKDGYFYLICAEGGTADNHSEVVLRSKDVMGPYVPGPANPILTQRDLDPARAHPVTTAGHAKFVQTPRGHWWAVFLATRPYPGNFYNIGRDTFLMPVQWKDGWPTMLEPGKPVPYTMAKPDLPAQRPAKEPMNGDFSYTEEFKRPLSPAWIGLRTPRAPLYDIDKGDLVLRSSHALGDLTGAPGFIGRRQQHHDAKVSTVVKYSPQHDGDRAGLLAMQNDAAYVFLGVTQVAGKRVVALFKSEDGKETLIRSTPVSAAPVELMMDMRGGSSSYRYRSGGQVKVLEADLDVTFLSTQKAKGFVGVVIGPYVRRSDAMRSLPTIPNGKK
;
A
#
# COMPACT_ATOMS: atom_id res chain seq x y z
N MET A 1 -81.31 -19.02 16.19
CA MET A 1 -81.33 -18.78 14.74
C MET A 1 -79.87 -18.55 14.31
N ARG A 2 -79.33 -19.45 13.51
CA ARG A 2 -77.92 -19.50 13.10
C ARG A 2 -77.74 -18.77 11.79
N HIS A 3 -76.71 -17.94 11.69
CA HIS A 3 -76.21 -17.51 10.42
C HIS A 3 -74.69 -17.75 10.38
N PRO A 4 -74.13 -18.33 9.32
CA PRO A 4 -72.72 -18.62 9.18
C PRO A 4 -71.96 -17.46 8.51
N PHE A 5 -70.74 -17.24 9.01
CA PHE A 5 -69.75 -16.35 8.41
C PHE A 5 -69.07 -17.06 7.23
N LEU A 6 -69.08 -16.43 6.06
CA LEU A 6 -68.29 -16.80 4.90
C LEU A 6 -66.91 -16.15 5.01
N LEU A 7 -65.85 -16.98 5.08
CA LEU A 7 -64.47 -16.54 4.88
C LEU A 7 -64.16 -16.46 3.39
N GLY A 8 -63.91 -15.26 2.91
CA GLY A 8 -63.36 -15.04 1.59
C GLY A 8 -61.84 -15.19 1.59
N ALA A 9 -61.31 -16.20 0.90
CA ALA A 9 -59.88 -16.37 0.69
C ALA A 9 -59.41 -15.43 -0.44
N ALA A 10 -58.59 -14.45 -0.11
CA ALA A 10 -57.88 -13.63 -1.11
C ALA A 10 -56.64 -14.38 -1.60
N VAL A 11 -56.68 -14.78 -2.86
CA VAL A 11 -55.52 -15.34 -3.57
C VAL A 11 -54.63 -14.18 -4.00
N LEU A 12 -53.44 -14.06 -3.36
CA LEU A 12 -52.37 -13.19 -3.80
C LEU A 12 -51.66 -13.86 -4.98
N LEU A 13 -51.86 -13.38 -6.18
CA LEU A 13 -51.04 -13.67 -7.36
C LEU A 13 -49.69 -12.96 -7.20
N ALA A 14 -48.66 -13.71 -6.84
CA ALA A 14 -47.27 -13.25 -6.92
C ALA A 14 -46.87 -13.21 -8.40
N SER A 15 -46.75 -12.01 -8.97
CA SER A 15 -46.11 -11.79 -10.25
C SER A 15 -44.61 -12.09 -10.13
N ALA A 16 -44.18 -13.24 -10.66
CA ALA A 16 -42.79 -13.53 -10.88
C ALA A 16 -42.22 -12.56 -11.91
N GLY A 17 -41.59 -11.49 -11.46
CA GLY A 17 -40.76 -10.65 -12.28
C GLY A 17 -39.61 -11.47 -12.84
N SER A 18 -39.61 -11.70 -14.14
CA SER A 18 -38.49 -12.29 -14.87
C SER A 18 -37.27 -11.42 -14.68
N LEU A 19 -36.31 -11.88 -13.90
CA LEU A 19 -34.94 -11.36 -13.89
C LEU A 19 -34.41 -11.54 -15.31
N SER A 20 -34.38 -10.44 -16.07
CA SER A 20 -33.70 -10.37 -17.36
C SER A 20 -32.27 -10.79 -17.16
N ALA A 21 -31.90 -11.94 -17.71
CA ALA A 21 -30.52 -12.38 -17.78
C ALA A 21 -29.72 -11.30 -18.51
N ALA A 22 -28.67 -10.80 -17.88
CA ALA A 22 -27.72 -9.90 -18.52
C ALA A 22 -27.27 -10.50 -19.86
N PRO A 23 -27.11 -9.71 -20.92
CA PRO A 23 -26.80 -10.22 -22.25
C PRO A 23 -25.50 -11.04 -22.21
N LYS A 24 -25.57 -12.25 -22.76
CA LYS A 24 -24.39 -13.12 -22.98
C LYS A 24 -23.45 -12.39 -23.93
N ASN A 25 -22.29 -12.06 -23.44
CA ASN A 25 -21.24 -11.29 -24.08
C ASN A 25 -20.69 -12.04 -25.30
N THR A 26 -21.11 -11.61 -26.49
CA THR A 26 -20.40 -11.85 -27.75
C THR A 26 -19.13 -11.02 -27.71
N GLY A 27 -17.95 -11.61 -27.75
CA GLY A 27 -16.59 -11.07 -27.70
C GLY A 27 -16.47 -9.55 -27.60
N ASP A 28 -16.34 -9.06 -26.39
CA ASP A 28 -16.31 -7.63 -26.10
C ASP A 28 -15.01 -7.02 -26.68
N ALA A 29 -15.15 -6.21 -27.73
CA ALA A 29 -14.05 -5.58 -28.48
C ALA A 29 -13.10 -4.72 -27.59
N GLY A 30 -13.36 -4.63 -26.30
CA GLY A 30 -12.59 -3.85 -25.32
C GLY A 30 -11.95 -4.66 -24.20
N SER A 31 -11.90 -5.99 -24.28
CA SER A 31 -11.33 -6.83 -23.23
C SER A 31 -10.15 -7.68 -23.71
N ALA A 32 -9.26 -8.06 -22.77
CA ALA A 32 -8.20 -9.02 -22.99
C ALA A 32 -8.32 -10.17 -22.00
N ARG A 33 -7.87 -11.38 -22.40
CA ARG A 33 -7.87 -12.56 -21.54
C ARG A 33 -6.44 -12.94 -21.18
N PHE A 34 -6.27 -13.29 -19.90
CA PHE A 34 -4.98 -13.71 -19.34
C PHE A 34 -5.17 -15.07 -18.65
N GLU A 35 -4.36 -16.08 -19.02
CA GLU A 35 -4.54 -17.44 -18.51
C GLU A 35 -3.99 -17.62 -17.08
N ARG A 36 -2.85 -17.02 -16.80
CA ARG A 36 -2.15 -17.13 -15.52
C ARG A 36 -1.26 -15.91 -15.28
N PHE A 37 -0.86 -15.72 -14.04
CA PHE A 37 0.19 -14.79 -13.65
C PHE A 37 1.16 -15.53 -12.74
N ALA A 38 2.44 -15.59 -13.11
CA ALA A 38 3.49 -16.22 -12.30
C ALA A 38 4.51 -15.18 -11.85
N TYR A 39 4.94 -15.31 -10.61
CA TYR A 39 5.95 -14.46 -9.97
C TYR A 39 6.97 -15.34 -9.26
N THR A 40 8.26 -15.03 -9.45
CA THR A 40 9.36 -15.60 -8.67
C THR A 40 10.27 -14.46 -8.26
N GLY A 41 10.56 -14.35 -6.97
CA GLY A 41 11.44 -13.32 -6.42
C GLY A 41 12.55 -13.91 -5.57
N LYS A 42 13.69 -13.23 -5.57
CA LYS A 42 14.86 -13.53 -4.72
C LYS A 42 15.34 -12.29 -4.00
N THR A 43 15.70 -12.46 -2.75
CA THR A 43 16.30 -11.41 -1.93
C THR A 43 17.75 -11.18 -2.37
N LEU A 44 18.14 -9.92 -2.52
CA LEU A 44 19.55 -9.55 -2.83
C LEU A 44 20.46 -9.86 -1.65
N GLU A 45 19.98 -9.63 -0.45
CA GLU A 45 20.71 -9.74 0.81
C GLU A 45 21.14 -11.17 1.11
N GLN A 46 20.49 -12.16 0.50
CA GLN A 46 20.74 -13.59 0.70
C GLN A 46 20.85 -13.97 2.19
N ALA A 47 20.09 -13.27 3.03
CA ALA A 47 20.10 -13.49 4.48
C ALA A 47 19.62 -14.91 4.79
N LYS A 48 20.47 -15.67 5.48
CA LYS A 48 20.17 -17.05 5.88
C LYS A 48 19.93 -17.10 7.38
N PRO A 49 18.67 -17.14 7.84
CA PRO A 49 18.37 -17.21 9.25
C PRO A 49 18.83 -18.56 9.82
N LYS A 50 19.40 -18.52 11.02
CA LYS A 50 19.66 -19.73 11.82
C LYS A 50 18.35 -20.26 12.41
N ALA A 51 18.40 -21.46 12.98
CA ALA A 51 17.26 -21.97 13.75
C ALA A 51 16.91 -20.98 14.88
N GLY A 52 15.64 -20.61 14.98
CA GLY A 52 15.17 -19.61 15.94
C GLY A 52 15.28 -18.15 15.49
N GLU A 53 15.80 -17.88 14.30
CA GLU A 53 15.85 -16.53 13.72
C GLU A 53 14.76 -16.34 12.64
N PHE A 54 14.47 -15.08 12.34
CA PHE A 54 13.63 -14.65 11.21
C PHE A 54 14.41 -13.68 10.32
N VAL A 55 13.85 -13.40 9.13
CA VAL A 55 14.42 -12.47 8.15
C VAL A 55 13.57 -11.22 8.07
N ASN A 56 14.18 -10.04 8.13
CA ASN A 56 13.61 -8.76 7.78
C ASN A 56 13.83 -8.47 6.28
N PRO A 57 12.93 -7.67 5.66
CA PRO A 57 11.66 -7.16 6.19
C PRO A 57 10.64 -8.27 6.41
N VAL A 58 9.70 -8.09 7.33
CA VAL A 58 8.60 -9.05 7.56
C VAL A 58 7.47 -8.89 6.53
N LEU A 59 7.33 -7.69 5.92
CA LEU A 59 6.51 -7.45 4.74
C LEU A 59 7.41 -6.80 3.68
N ALA A 60 7.84 -7.59 2.72
CA ALA A 60 8.73 -7.15 1.64
C ALA A 60 7.97 -6.44 0.53
N GLY A 61 8.54 -5.36 -0.01
CA GLY A 61 7.97 -4.54 -1.08
C GLY A 61 7.17 -3.36 -0.54
N TYR A 62 6.24 -2.89 -1.33
CA TYR A 62 5.44 -1.68 -1.10
C TYR A 62 4.40 -1.89 0.03
N PHE A 63 4.86 -1.87 1.28
CA PHE A 63 4.07 -1.89 2.52
C PHE A 63 4.59 -0.82 3.49
N PRO A 64 4.41 0.48 3.17
CA PRO A 64 4.93 1.59 3.96
C PRO A 64 4.04 1.95 5.14
N ASP A 65 4.60 2.74 6.06
CA ASP A 65 3.88 3.39 7.16
C ASP A 65 3.08 2.37 8.00
N PRO A 66 3.74 1.31 8.52
CA PRO A 66 3.03 0.22 9.18
C PRO A 66 2.51 0.61 10.55
N SER A 67 1.26 0.30 10.80
CA SER A 67 0.67 0.39 12.13
C SER A 67 0.21 -0.99 12.59
N ILE A 68 0.47 -1.33 13.86
CA ILE A 68 0.19 -2.64 14.45
C ILE A 68 -0.73 -2.54 15.65
N THR A 69 -1.62 -3.53 15.80
CA THR A 69 -2.42 -3.74 17.03
C THR A 69 -2.47 -5.22 17.38
N ARG A 70 -2.79 -5.51 18.65
CA ARG A 70 -2.97 -6.86 19.17
C ARG A 70 -4.37 -7.04 19.76
N SER A 71 -4.97 -8.20 19.49
CA SER A 71 -6.22 -8.64 20.12
C SER A 71 -6.05 -10.11 20.56
N GLY A 72 -5.93 -10.35 21.86
CA GLY A 72 -5.58 -11.68 22.37
C GLY A 72 -4.19 -12.11 21.90
N ASP A 73 -4.12 -13.24 21.19
CA ASP A 73 -2.88 -13.79 20.62
C ASP A 73 -2.66 -13.38 19.14
N ASP A 74 -3.57 -12.60 18.58
CA ASP A 74 -3.57 -12.22 17.18
C ASP A 74 -3.03 -10.79 17.01
N TYR A 75 -2.18 -10.58 15.99
CA TYR A 75 -1.59 -9.31 15.61
C TYR A 75 -2.08 -8.91 14.23
N TYR A 76 -2.37 -7.62 14.06
CA TYR A 76 -2.84 -7.06 12.81
C TYR A 76 -2.01 -5.86 12.42
N VAL A 77 -1.59 -5.81 11.16
CA VAL A 77 -0.87 -4.68 10.57
C VAL A 77 -1.70 -4.11 9.43
N VAL A 78 -1.75 -2.79 9.35
CA VAL A 78 -2.27 -2.03 8.21
C VAL A 78 -1.17 -1.11 7.69
N THR A 79 -1.17 -0.82 6.38
CA THR A 79 -0.19 0.07 5.74
C THR A 79 -0.86 1.05 4.80
N SER A 80 -0.16 2.14 4.45
CA SER A 80 -0.62 3.08 3.43
C SER A 80 -0.89 2.39 2.10
N SER A 81 -1.87 2.88 1.36
CA SER A 81 -2.23 2.32 0.05
C SER A 81 -2.34 3.36 -1.06
N PHE A 82 -2.24 4.64 -0.72
CA PHE A 82 -2.35 5.77 -1.64
C PHE A 82 -3.60 5.66 -2.52
N THR A 83 -3.48 5.66 -3.83
CA THR A 83 -4.62 5.49 -4.75
C THR A 83 -4.84 4.04 -5.19
N ASN A 84 -4.15 3.06 -4.61
CA ASN A 84 -4.44 1.66 -4.91
C ASN A 84 -5.81 1.24 -4.34
N PHE A 85 -6.57 0.49 -5.14
CA PHE A 85 -7.87 -0.04 -4.76
C PHE A 85 -7.96 -1.54 -5.11
N PRO A 86 -8.40 -2.41 -4.18
CA PRO A 86 -8.74 -2.16 -2.76
C PRO A 86 -7.59 -1.53 -1.98
N GLY A 87 -7.92 -0.69 -0.98
CA GLY A 87 -6.98 0.05 -0.15
C GLY A 87 -6.96 -0.39 1.31
N LEU A 88 -5.94 0.03 2.07
CA LEU A 88 -5.71 -0.33 3.47
C LEU A 88 -5.64 -1.86 3.67
N PRO A 89 -4.59 -2.52 3.16
CA PRO A 89 -4.43 -3.97 3.30
C PRO A 89 -4.27 -4.36 4.78
N ILE A 90 -4.99 -5.38 5.20
CA ILE A 90 -4.94 -5.91 6.56
C ILE A 90 -4.13 -7.20 6.57
N MET A 91 -3.02 -7.19 7.31
CA MET A 91 -2.17 -8.35 7.55
C MET A 91 -2.48 -8.95 8.92
N HIS A 92 -2.42 -10.27 9.03
CA HIS A 92 -2.62 -11.02 10.25
C HIS A 92 -1.41 -11.92 10.54
N SER A 93 -1.03 -11.99 11.81
CA SER A 93 0.01 -12.90 12.33
C SER A 93 -0.30 -13.31 13.77
N ARG A 94 0.25 -14.44 14.20
CA ARG A 94 0.30 -14.89 15.60
C ARG A 94 1.72 -14.98 16.17
N ASP A 95 2.73 -14.81 15.31
CA ASP A 95 4.14 -14.91 15.69
C ASP A 95 4.94 -13.64 15.35
N LEU A 96 4.29 -12.58 14.83
CA LEU A 96 4.89 -11.31 14.37
C LEU A 96 5.82 -11.44 13.14
N VAL A 97 6.10 -12.66 12.68
CA VAL A 97 7.08 -12.94 11.62
C VAL A 97 6.40 -13.48 10.36
N THR A 98 5.43 -14.37 10.56
CA THR A 98 4.68 -15.00 9.47
C THR A 98 3.38 -14.24 9.27
N TRP A 99 3.28 -13.50 8.17
CA TRP A 99 2.13 -12.64 7.88
C TRP A 99 1.30 -13.17 6.72
N LYS A 100 0.01 -12.93 6.78
CA LYS A 100 -0.97 -13.23 5.73
C LYS A 100 -1.90 -12.04 5.54
N GLN A 101 -2.10 -11.60 4.31
CA GLN A 101 -3.16 -10.63 4.02
C GLN A 101 -4.53 -11.30 4.14
N ILE A 102 -5.42 -10.74 4.96
CA ILE A 102 -6.75 -11.29 5.24
C ILE A 102 -7.89 -10.49 4.63
N GLY A 103 -7.62 -9.29 4.15
CA GLY A 103 -8.60 -8.39 3.55
C GLY A 103 -8.02 -7.02 3.27
N ASN A 104 -8.91 -6.08 2.97
CA ASN A 104 -8.64 -4.66 2.81
C ASN A 104 -9.76 -3.88 3.51
N ALA A 105 -9.45 -2.77 4.17
CA ALA A 105 -10.48 -1.99 4.86
C ALA A 105 -11.30 -1.11 3.91
N LEU A 106 -10.73 -0.73 2.76
CA LEU A 106 -11.41 0.00 1.69
C LEU A 106 -11.54 -0.92 0.47
N ASP A 107 -12.61 -1.71 0.40
CA ASP A 107 -12.83 -2.74 -0.62
C ASP A 107 -14.10 -2.51 -1.46
N ARG A 108 -14.92 -1.51 -1.10
CA ARG A 108 -16.16 -1.17 -1.83
C ARG A 108 -16.02 0.20 -2.51
N PRO A 109 -16.38 0.33 -3.80
CA PRO A 109 -16.25 1.59 -4.54
C PRO A 109 -16.92 2.81 -3.89
N GLY A 110 -18.00 2.62 -3.11
CA GLY A 110 -18.69 3.70 -2.39
C GLY A 110 -17.97 4.25 -1.16
N GLN A 111 -16.90 3.58 -0.67
CA GLN A 111 -16.20 4.01 0.54
C GLN A 111 -15.26 5.20 0.29
N ILE A 112 -14.63 5.27 -0.87
CA ILE A 112 -13.65 6.31 -1.18
C ILE A 112 -13.64 6.61 -2.68
N ASP A 113 -13.51 7.88 -3.05
CA ASP A 113 -13.36 8.33 -4.43
C ASP A 113 -11.95 8.88 -4.65
N PHE A 114 -11.21 8.30 -5.61
CA PHE A 114 -9.88 8.75 -6.02
C PHE A 114 -9.90 9.52 -7.35
N THR A 115 -11.05 10.01 -7.80
CA THR A 115 -11.15 10.84 -9.02
C THR A 115 -10.29 12.09 -8.87
N GLY A 116 -9.38 12.32 -9.82
CA GLY A 116 -8.46 13.45 -9.81
C GLY A 116 -7.25 13.30 -8.88
N VAL A 117 -7.11 12.17 -8.18
CA VAL A 117 -6.03 11.95 -7.20
C VAL A 117 -4.81 11.33 -7.88
N PRO A 118 -3.63 11.99 -7.83
CA PRO A 118 -2.37 11.42 -8.35
C PRO A 118 -1.93 10.17 -7.59
N GLY A 119 -1.16 9.29 -8.23
CA GLY A 119 -0.80 7.97 -7.73
C GLY A 119 -0.15 7.91 -6.34
N SER A 120 0.60 8.96 -5.94
CA SER A 120 1.26 9.07 -4.63
C SER A 120 0.50 9.94 -3.62
N GLN A 121 -0.72 10.32 -3.91
CA GLN A 121 -1.68 10.93 -2.99
C GLN A 121 -2.73 9.88 -2.57
N GLY A 122 -3.80 10.29 -1.92
CA GLY A 122 -4.84 9.36 -1.46
C GLY A 122 -4.61 8.91 -0.01
N ILE A 123 -4.62 7.62 0.25
CA ILE A 123 -4.55 7.06 1.61
C ILE A 123 -3.12 7.03 2.13
N PHE A 124 -2.82 7.97 3.03
CA PHE A 124 -1.54 8.09 3.75
C PHE A 124 -1.50 7.16 4.96
N ALA A 125 -0.55 7.42 5.88
CA ALA A 125 -0.32 6.55 7.03
C ALA A 125 -1.59 6.26 7.84
N PRO A 126 -1.97 4.98 7.96
CA PRO A 126 -3.08 4.56 8.80
C PRO A 126 -2.59 4.21 10.20
N ASP A 127 -3.47 4.38 11.18
CA ASP A 127 -3.31 3.76 12.48
C ASP A 127 -4.41 2.72 12.72
N ILE A 128 -4.04 1.49 13.13
CA ILE A 128 -4.98 0.47 13.58
C ILE A 128 -4.91 0.33 15.09
N SER A 129 -6.09 0.35 15.74
CA SER A 129 -6.22 0.07 17.16
C SER A 129 -7.38 -0.90 17.43
N TYR A 130 -7.28 -1.65 18.55
CA TYR A 130 -8.34 -2.52 19.04
C TYR A 130 -8.79 -2.05 20.41
N HIS A 131 -10.09 -1.81 20.56
CA HIS A 131 -10.68 -1.36 21.81
C HIS A 131 -12.08 -1.98 22.00
N LYS A 132 -12.32 -2.61 23.17
CA LYS A 132 -13.62 -3.16 23.59
C LYS A 132 -14.34 -3.98 22.51
N GLY A 133 -13.63 -4.92 21.87
CA GLY A 133 -14.22 -5.83 20.88
C GLY A 133 -14.35 -5.28 19.47
N ARG A 134 -13.81 -4.09 19.18
CA ARG A 134 -13.87 -3.43 17.88
C ARG A 134 -12.50 -2.96 17.41
N TYR A 135 -12.25 -3.08 16.13
CA TYR A 135 -11.08 -2.53 15.45
C TYR A 135 -11.43 -1.16 14.86
N TYR A 136 -10.49 -0.25 14.93
CA TYR A 136 -10.58 1.11 14.38
C TYR A 136 -9.36 1.34 13.51
N ILE A 137 -9.57 1.92 12.34
CA ILE A 137 -8.50 2.46 11.52
C ILE A 137 -8.79 3.94 11.33
N ILE A 138 -7.82 4.79 11.68
CA ILE A 138 -7.82 6.22 11.33
C ILE A 138 -6.71 6.47 10.31
N THR A 139 -6.96 7.30 9.32
CA THR A 139 -5.99 7.66 8.29
C THR A 139 -6.36 8.98 7.62
N THR A 140 -5.46 9.51 6.81
CA THR A 140 -5.68 10.71 6.00
C THR A 140 -5.91 10.32 4.55
N CYS A 141 -6.96 10.84 3.92
CA CYS A 141 -7.05 10.87 2.47
C CYS A 141 -6.53 12.21 1.94
N ALA A 142 -5.30 12.22 1.51
CA ALA A 142 -4.66 13.42 0.96
C ALA A 142 -5.18 13.70 -0.45
N SER A 143 -5.62 14.93 -0.72
CA SER A 143 -6.12 15.38 -2.02
C SER A 143 -7.39 14.66 -2.52
N CYS A 144 -8.11 13.93 -1.66
CA CYS A 144 -9.36 13.30 -2.05
C CYS A 144 -10.47 14.32 -2.32
N PRO A 145 -11.33 14.09 -3.32
CA PRO A 145 -12.50 14.94 -3.59
C PRO A 145 -13.39 15.12 -2.35
N GLY A 146 -14.04 16.28 -2.25
CA GLY A 146 -14.98 16.59 -1.16
C GLY A 146 -14.33 16.89 0.18
N GLY A 147 -12.98 17.01 0.25
CA GLY A 147 -12.27 17.36 1.48
C GLY A 147 -12.38 16.29 2.57
N VAL A 148 -12.31 15.03 2.20
CA VAL A 148 -12.43 13.89 3.14
C VAL A 148 -11.43 14.01 4.30
N GLY A 149 -10.16 14.36 4.01
CA GLY A 149 -9.13 14.54 5.04
C GLY A 149 -8.96 13.33 5.96
N ASN A 150 -8.96 13.55 7.26
CA ASN A 150 -8.85 12.50 8.25
C ASN A 150 -10.20 11.81 8.50
N PHE A 151 -10.20 10.47 8.45
CA PHE A 151 -11.41 9.69 8.70
C PHE A 151 -11.12 8.41 9.49
N ILE A 152 -12.16 7.86 10.10
CA ILE A 152 -12.13 6.59 10.84
C ILE A 152 -13.05 5.59 10.15
N THR A 153 -12.59 4.33 10.03
CA THR A 153 -13.44 3.18 9.69
C THR A 153 -13.32 2.11 10.76
N THR A 154 -14.35 1.32 10.97
CA THR A 154 -14.42 0.35 12.07
C THR A 154 -14.92 -1.01 11.64
N ALA A 155 -14.48 -2.07 12.33
CA ALA A 155 -14.97 -3.43 12.13
C ALA A 155 -14.99 -4.23 13.44
N SER A 156 -15.90 -5.19 13.56
CA SER A 156 -15.86 -6.22 14.61
C SER A 156 -14.96 -7.40 14.23
N ASN A 157 -14.79 -7.64 12.91
CA ASN A 157 -13.89 -8.64 12.35
C ASN A 157 -12.82 -7.92 11.52
N PRO A 158 -11.53 -8.10 11.80
CA PRO A 158 -10.46 -7.40 11.07
C PRO A 158 -10.37 -7.80 9.59
N ALA A 159 -10.88 -8.95 9.18
CA ALA A 159 -11.01 -9.31 7.76
C ALA A 159 -12.16 -8.56 7.06
N GLY A 160 -12.97 -7.78 7.80
CA GLY A 160 -14.12 -7.04 7.30
C GLY A 160 -15.47 -7.75 7.52
N PRO A 161 -16.58 -7.15 7.05
CA PRO A 161 -16.61 -5.87 6.36
C PRO A 161 -16.29 -4.69 7.30
N TRP A 162 -15.56 -3.71 6.78
CA TRP A 162 -15.30 -2.44 7.47
C TRP A 162 -16.42 -1.45 7.18
N SER A 163 -16.69 -0.54 8.11
CA SER A 163 -17.70 0.51 7.93
C SER A 163 -17.33 1.47 6.79
N ASP A 164 -18.30 2.25 6.35
CA ASP A 164 -17.98 3.41 5.54
C ASP A 164 -17.17 4.43 6.35
N PRO A 165 -16.31 5.24 5.71
CA PRO A 165 -15.50 6.25 6.36
C PRO A 165 -16.32 7.29 7.13
N ILE A 166 -15.93 7.56 8.37
CA ILE A 166 -16.47 8.60 9.22
C ILE A 166 -15.45 9.73 9.25
N THR A 167 -15.66 10.81 8.51
CA THR A 167 -14.78 11.99 8.54
C THR A 167 -14.74 12.60 9.95
N VAL A 168 -13.54 12.82 10.49
CA VAL A 168 -13.33 13.51 11.76
C VAL A 168 -13.29 15.01 11.49
N LYS A 169 -14.40 15.69 11.71
CA LYS A 169 -14.57 17.10 11.35
C LYS A 169 -13.54 18.01 12.04
N GLY A 170 -12.86 18.82 11.24
CA GLY A 170 -11.88 19.79 11.72
C GLY A 170 -10.58 19.18 12.27
N LEU A 171 -10.32 17.90 12.04
CA LEU A 171 -9.02 17.27 12.22
C LEU A 171 -8.21 17.47 10.93
N ASN A 172 -7.23 18.37 10.97
CA ASN A 172 -6.34 18.66 9.83
C ASN A 172 -5.06 17.83 9.92
N GLY A 173 -4.14 18.08 8.99
CA GLY A 173 -2.83 17.42 8.97
C GLY A 173 -2.87 15.97 8.51
N ILE A 174 -1.83 15.21 8.88
CA ILE A 174 -1.61 13.83 8.42
C ILE A 174 -1.18 12.92 9.57
N ASP A 175 -1.05 11.63 9.29
CA ASP A 175 -0.55 10.59 10.18
C ASP A 175 -1.29 10.54 11.54
N PRO A 176 -2.62 10.48 11.54
CA PRO A 176 -3.37 10.42 12.78
C PRO A 176 -3.25 9.04 13.42
N SER A 177 -3.19 8.98 14.76
CA SER A 177 -3.34 7.74 15.51
C SER A 177 -4.30 7.90 16.69
N ILE A 178 -4.97 6.79 17.09
CA ILE A 178 -5.92 6.77 18.21
C ILE A 178 -5.25 6.14 19.42
N PHE A 179 -5.21 6.88 20.52
CA PHE A 179 -4.82 6.40 21.83
C PHE A 179 -6.06 6.25 22.74
N TRP A 180 -6.22 5.07 23.33
CA TRP A 180 -7.31 4.75 24.27
C TRP A 180 -6.79 4.76 25.71
N ASP A 181 -7.35 5.59 26.58
CA ASP A 181 -7.07 5.61 28.02
C ASP A 181 -8.34 5.35 28.81
N GLY A 182 -8.64 4.07 29.09
CA GLY A 182 -9.90 3.64 29.68
C GLY A 182 -11.09 3.92 28.77
N ASP A 183 -11.99 4.81 29.21
CA ASP A 183 -13.18 5.21 28.45
C ASP A 183 -12.95 6.47 27.60
N LYS A 184 -11.75 7.05 27.64
CA LYS A 184 -11.38 8.20 26.84
C LYS A 184 -10.61 7.80 25.59
N ALA A 185 -10.78 8.55 24.53
CA ALA A 185 -10.06 8.39 23.27
C ALA A 185 -9.40 9.72 22.86
N TYR A 186 -8.18 9.63 22.40
CA TYR A 186 -7.40 10.78 21.93
C TYR A 186 -6.89 10.50 20.53
N VAL A 187 -6.91 11.52 19.67
CA VAL A 187 -6.21 11.48 18.38
C VAL A 187 -4.98 12.36 18.47
N VAL A 188 -3.82 11.81 18.13
CA VAL A 188 -2.59 12.57 17.90
C VAL A 188 -2.27 12.56 16.41
N HIS A 189 -1.75 13.66 15.88
CA HIS A 189 -1.47 13.81 14.45
C HIS A 189 -0.40 14.87 14.19
N ASN A 190 0.22 14.84 13.02
CA ASN A 190 1.08 15.91 12.55
C ASN A 190 0.24 17.00 11.88
N ASP A 191 0.57 18.27 12.15
CA ASP A 191 0.01 19.42 11.43
C ASP A 191 1.00 20.59 11.39
N ALA A 192 0.62 21.70 10.78
CA ALA A 192 1.35 22.96 10.84
C ALA A 192 1.56 23.41 12.30
N PRO A 193 2.66 24.11 12.61
CA PRO A 193 2.85 24.70 13.93
C PRO A 193 1.87 25.85 14.18
N VAL A 194 1.79 26.31 15.41
CA VAL A 194 1.03 27.53 15.73
C VAL A 194 1.72 28.74 15.08
N GLY A 195 0.96 29.53 14.33
CA GLY A 195 1.46 30.70 13.62
C GLY A 195 2.27 30.38 12.38
N THR A 196 3.24 31.23 12.03
CA THR A 196 4.07 31.06 10.86
C THR A 196 5.18 30.05 11.12
N PRO A 197 5.41 29.07 10.20
CA PRO A 197 6.55 28.16 10.30
C PRO A 197 7.88 28.94 10.43
N ARG A 198 8.74 28.53 11.36
CA ARG A 198 10.04 29.18 11.62
C ARG A 198 11.11 28.82 10.58
N TYR A 199 10.95 27.66 9.92
CA TYR A 199 11.87 27.12 8.90
C TYR A 199 11.11 26.15 7.99
N ASP A 200 11.69 25.81 6.86
CA ASP A 200 11.09 24.81 5.95
C ASP A 200 11.04 23.42 6.59
N GLY A 201 9.90 22.76 6.49
CA GLY A 201 9.66 21.48 7.16
C GLY A 201 9.33 21.59 8.66
N HIS A 202 9.11 22.80 9.20
CA HIS A 202 8.64 22.98 10.57
C HIS A 202 7.21 22.45 10.73
N ARG A 203 7.05 21.43 11.57
CA ARG A 203 5.78 20.76 11.87
C ARG A 203 5.58 20.65 13.38
N ALA A 204 4.37 20.33 13.79
CA ALA A 204 4.03 20.10 15.19
C ALA A 204 3.19 18.83 15.36
N ILE A 205 3.31 18.20 16.52
CA ILE A 205 2.42 17.13 16.94
C ILE A 205 1.31 17.73 17.79
N TRP A 206 0.10 17.45 17.37
CA TRP A 206 -1.13 17.90 18.01
C TRP A 206 -1.87 16.74 18.66
N ILE A 207 -2.66 17.02 19.70
CA ILE A 207 -3.57 16.08 20.34
C ILE A 207 -4.97 16.71 20.47
N THR A 208 -6.00 15.88 20.33
CA THR A 208 -7.38 16.23 20.66
C THR A 208 -8.10 15.03 21.27
N GLU A 209 -8.96 15.26 22.28
CA GLU A 209 -9.88 14.24 22.76
C GLU A 209 -11.01 14.07 21.74
N ILE A 210 -11.43 12.82 21.51
CA ILE A 210 -12.58 12.49 20.67
C ILE A 210 -13.62 11.73 21.47
N ASP A 211 -14.88 11.89 21.11
CA ASP A 211 -15.98 11.08 21.66
C ASP A 211 -15.85 9.64 21.16
N PRO A 212 -15.76 8.65 22.06
CA PRO A 212 -15.52 7.25 21.66
C PRO A 212 -16.70 6.59 20.93
N VAL A 213 -17.89 7.20 20.95
CA VAL A 213 -19.10 6.71 20.30
C VAL A 213 -19.31 7.35 18.94
N THR A 214 -19.27 8.68 18.88
CA THR A 214 -19.48 9.44 17.65
C THR A 214 -18.21 9.60 16.81
N LEU A 215 -17.04 9.35 17.43
CA LEU A 215 -15.71 9.49 16.82
C LEU A 215 -15.43 10.93 16.33
N GLN A 216 -16.11 11.92 16.91
CA GLN A 216 -15.93 13.34 16.62
C GLN A 216 -15.11 14.03 17.71
N ARG A 217 -14.44 15.10 17.35
CA ARG A 217 -13.62 15.89 18.30
C ARG A 217 -14.44 16.46 19.45
N LEU A 218 -13.81 16.43 20.63
CA LEU A 218 -14.25 17.12 21.82
C LEU A 218 -13.28 18.28 22.13
N GLY A 219 -13.73 19.50 21.94
CA GLY A 219 -12.91 20.69 22.23
C GLY A 219 -11.85 21.05 21.17
N SER A 220 -10.91 21.89 21.57
CA SER A 220 -9.85 22.39 20.70
C SER A 220 -8.60 21.52 20.77
N PRO A 221 -7.88 21.33 19.67
CA PRO A 221 -6.60 20.62 19.67
C PRO A 221 -5.54 21.40 20.46
N LYS A 222 -4.56 20.67 21.01
CA LYS A 222 -3.41 21.21 21.74
C LYS A 222 -2.11 20.70 21.11
N VAL A 223 -1.10 21.55 21.01
CA VAL A 223 0.25 21.16 20.60
C VAL A 223 0.93 20.38 21.73
N LEU A 224 1.48 19.22 21.43
CA LEU A 224 2.34 18.41 22.32
C LEU A 224 3.81 18.68 22.09
N VAL A 225 4.23 18.80 20.82
CA VAL A 225 5.61 19.02 20.40
C VAL A 225 5.61 20.02 19.25
N ASP A 226 6.43 21.06 19.35
CA ASP A 226 6.57 22.11 18.34
C ASP A 226 7.98 22.05 17.73
N GLY A 227 8.11 21.46 16.56
CA GLY A 227 9.33 21.42 15.76
C GLY A 227 10.22 20.18 15.95
N GLY A 228 9.97 19.32 16.96
CA GLY A 228 10.73 18.10 17.18
C GLY A 228 11.46 18.04 18.53
N VAL A 229 12.33 17.03 18.71
CA VAL A 229 12.94 16.72 20.02
C VAL A 229 14.08 17.67 20.41
N ASP A 230 14.71 18.32 19.44
CA ASP A 230 15.76 19.33 19.67
C ASP A 230 15.50 20.59 18.82
N PRO A 231 14.66 21.52 19.29
CA PRO A 231 14.29 22.70 18.52
C PRO A 231 15.45 23.58 18.06
N ALA A 232 16.62 23.50 18.74
CA ALA A 232 17.81 24.27 18.36
C ALA A 232 18.44 23.79 17.04
N LYS A 233 18.16 22.57 16.63
CA LYS A 233 18.63 21.98 15.36
C LYS A 233 17.66 22.17 14.20
N ASN A 234 16.53 22.85 14.40
CA ASN A 234 15.46 23.00 13.41
C ASN A 234 15.07 21.65 12.77
N PRO A 235 14.66 20.65 13.58
CA PRO A 235 14.31 19.35 13.03
C PRO A 235 13.10 19.45 12.10
N ILE A 236 13.17 18.77 10.97
CA ILE A 236 12.13 18.80 9.94
C ILE A 236 11.18 17.62 10.08
N TRP A 237 9.91 17.84 9.74
CA TRP A 237 8.91 16.78 9.57
C TRP A 237 8.84 15.84 10.77
N ILE A 238 8.52 16.38 11.99
CA ILE A 238 8.07 15.51 13.06
C ILE A 238 6.67 15.00 12.70
N GLU A 239 6.49 13.69 12.59
CA GLU A 239 5.28 13.06 12.06
C GLU A 239 5.03 11.68 12.68
N ALA A 240 4.00 10.96 12.23
CA ALA A 240 3.68 9.58 12.66
C ALA A 240 3.59 9.41 14.19
N PRO A 241 2.86 10.24 14.92
CA PRO A 241 2.82 10.15 16.38
C PRO A 241 2.01 8.94 16.85
N HIS A 242 2.56 8.19 17.82
CA HIS A 242 1.85 7.15 18.56
C HIS A 242 2.05 7.32 20.06
N ILE A 243 0.99 7.14 20.85
CA ILE A 243 1.08 7.16 22.31
C ILE A 243 0.95 5.73 22.84
N ILE A 244 1.83 5.36 23.79
CA ILE A 244 1.70 4.17 24.62
C ILE A 244 1.75 4.56 26.09
N LYS A 245 1.12 3.76 26.97
CA LYS A 245 1.16 3.96 28.43
C LYS A 245 1.94 2.83 29.09
N LYS A 246 2.94 3.21 29.89
CA LYS A 246 3.77 2.24 30.61
C LYS A 246 4.31 2.86 31.92
N ASP A 247 4.25 2.11 33.01
CA ASP A 247 4.80 2.47 34.32
C ASP A 247 4.42 3.89 34.78
N GLY A 248 3.16 4.28 34.53
CA GLY A 248 2.62 5.58 34.91
C GLY A 248 3.11 6.76 34.09
N TYR A 249 3.71 6.52 32.90
CA TYR A 249 4.05 7.50 31.89
C TYR A 249 3.29 7.25 30.58
N PHE A 250 3.03 8.32 29.86
CA PHE A 250 2.64 8.35 28.47
C PHE A 250 3.90 8.59 27.63
N TYR A 251 4.21 7.68 26.72
CA TYR A 251 5.33 7.81 25.78
C TYR A 251 4.76 8.20 24.41
N LEU A 252 5.25 9.29 23.88
CA LEU A 252 4.96 9.76 22.52
C LEU A 252 6.13 9.35 21.63
N ILE A 253 5.87 8.54 20.65
CA ILE A 253 6.81 7.99 19.68
C ILE A 253 6.51 8.68 18.36
N CYS A 254 7.53 9.24 17.69
CA CYS A 254 7.35 9.99 16.44
C CYS A 254 8.49 9.72 15.48
N ALA A 255 8.18 9.78 14.18
CA ALA A 255 9.22 9.91 13.17
C ALA A 255 9.70 11.37 13.09
N GLU A 256 10.97 11.57 12.70
CA GLU A 256 11.58 12.88 12.49
C GLU A 256 12.60 12.82 11.35
N GLY A 257 12.78 13.91 10.60
CA GLY A 257 13.75 14.00 9.50
C GLY A 257 13.13 13.82 8.10
N GLY A 258 11.82 13.56 8.02
CA GLY A 258 11.11 13.23 6.79
C GLY A 258 11.43 11.83 6.29
N THR A 259 10.57 11.27 5.43
CA THR A 259 10.66 9.87 4.97
C THR A 259 11.71 9.66 3.86
N ALA A 260 12.95 10.14 4.09
CA ALA A 260 14.10 10.03 3.20
C ALA A 260 15.36 9.66 4.02
N ASP A 261 16.56 9.96 3.52
CA ASP A 261 17.83 9.55 4.14
C ASP A 261 18.02 10.03 5.60
N ASN A 262 17.40 11.16 5.98
CA ASN A 262 17.46 11.71 7.34
C ASN A 262 16.44 11.10 8.32
N HIS A 263 15.62 10.16 7.87
CA HIS A 263 14.54 9.57 8.66
C HIS A 263 15.05 8.93 9.94
N SER A 264 14.30 9.11 11.00
CA SER A 264 14.62 8.58 12.33
C SER A 264 13.36 8.40 13.16
N GLU A 265 13.47 7.66 14.25
CA GLU A 265 12.43 7.51 15.26
C GLU A 265 12.88 8.15 16.56
N VAL A 266 12.03 8.94 17.17
CA VAL A 266 12.28 9.66 18.41
C VAL A 266 11.21 9.36 19.45
N VAL A 267 11.53 9.58 20.73
CA VAL A 267 10.61 9.34 21.83
C VAL A 267 10.63 10.50 22.83
N LEU A 268 9.43 10.83 23.32
CA LEU A 268 9.23 11.77 24.42
C LEU A 268 8.32 11.10 25.47
N ARG A 269 8.29 11.58 26.70
CA ARG A 269 7.34 11.09 27.73
C ARG A 269 6.75 12.19 28.58
N SER A 270 5.58 11.92 29.16
CA SER A 270 4.89 12.77 30.11
C SER A 270 4.18 11.97 31.20
N LYS A 271 3.82 12.61 32.31
CA LYS A 271 2.91 12.05 33.32
C LYS A 271 1.45 12.30 32.98
N ASP A 272 1.16 13.23 32.08
CA ASP A 272 -0.18 13.57 31.61
C ASP A 272 -0.25 13.34 30.09
N VAL A 273 -1.33 12.75 29.61
CA VAL A 273 -1.54 12.51 28.16
C VAL A 273 -1.54 13.80 27.36
N MET A 274 -1.98 14.91 27.97
CA MET A 274 -1.99 16.24 27.36
C MET A 274 -0.63 16.96 27.52
N GLY A 275 0.42 16.31 28.06
CA GLY A 275 1.75 16.88 28.25
C GLY A 275 1.89 17.76 29.49
N PRO A 276 3.06 18.41 29.71
CA PRO A 276 4.16 18.54 28.75
C PRO A 276 4.98 17.25 28.57
N TYR A 277 5.39 17.00 27.34
CA TYR A 277 6.27 15.89 27.00
C TYR A 277 7.73 16.33 27.02
N VAL A 278 8.60 15.51 27.60
CA VAL A 278 10.05 15.72 27.62
C VAL A 278 10.76 14.70 26.74
N PRO A 279 11.75 15.12 25.91
CA PRO A 279 12.49 14.23 25.05
C PRO A 279 13.29 13.18 25.82
N GLY A 280 13.42 11.99 25.25
CA GLY A 280 14.30 10.93 25.74
C GLY A 280 15.79 11.30 25.59
N PRO A 281 16.66 10.85 26.53
CA PRO A 281 18.08 11.24 26.53
C PRO A 281 18.89 10.62 25.40
N ALA A 282 18.38 9.55 24.76
CA ALA A 282 19.07 8.80 23.71
C ALA A 282 18.36 8.87 22.33
N ASN A 283 17.73 10.01 22.03
CA ASN A 283 17.16 10.24 20.72
C ASN A 283 18.24 10.48 19.64
N PRO A 284 18.04 9.96 18.41
CA PRO A 284 16.95 9.08 17.98
C PRO A 284 17.12 7.65 18.47
N ILE A 285 16.01 6.94 18.74
CA ILE A 285 16.01 5.53 19.16
C ILE A 285 16.17 4.55 18.01
N LEU A 286 16.00 5.03 16.76
CA LEU A 286 16.25 4.32 15.51
C LEU A 286 16.61 5.32 14.42
N THR A 287 17.70 5.06 13.70
CA THR A 287 18.04 5.77 12.45
C THR A 287 19.08 5.00 11.67
N GLN A 288 19.23 5.29 10.39
CA GLN A 288 20.29 4.78 9.50
C GLN A 288 21.05 5.92 8.79
N ARG A 289 20.71 7.19 9.12
CA ARG A 289 21.21 8.39 8.42
C ARG A 289 22.72 8.59 8.57
N ASP A 290 23.31 8.09 9.66
CA ASP A 290 24.74 8.27 9.97
C ASP A 290 25.64 7.17 9.38
N LEU A 291 25.05 6.25 8.59
CA LEU A 291 25.76 5.13 7.99
C LEU A 291 26.05 5.42 6.51
N ASP A 292 27.19 4.87 6.01
CA ASP A 292 27.51 4.94 4.59
C ASP A 292 26.39 4.30 3.73
N PRO A 293 25.70 5.05 2.89
CA PRO A 293 24.65 4.52 2.02
C PRO A 293 25.18 3.55 0.94
N ALA A 294 26.49 3.58 0.65
CA ALA A 294 27.12 2.71 -0.33
C ALA A 294 27.58 1.36 0.26
N ARG A 295 27.37 1.12 1.57
CA ARG A 295 27.66 -0.18 2.18
C ARG A 295 26.91 -1.33 1.50
N ALA A 296 27.41 -2.56 1.61
CA ALA A 296 26.75 -3.73 1.05
C ALA A 296 25.35 -3.92 1.65
N HIS A 297 24.35 -4.11 0.79
CA HIS A 297 22.94 -4.34 1.14
C HIS A 297 22.41 -3.36 2.20
N PRO A 298 22.43 -2.06 1.94
CA PRO A 298 22.05 -1.07 2.93
C PRO A 298 20.55 -1.16 3.24
N VAL A 299 20.21 -0.95 4.52
CA VAL A 299 18.87 -0.53 4.92
C VAL A 299 18.95 0.96 5.16
N THR A 300 18.05 1.75 4.57
CA THR A 300 18.02 3.21 4.70
C THR A 300 16.63 3.69 5.09
N THR A 301 16.45 4.97 5.37
CA THR A 301 15.16 5.61 5.66
C THR A 301 14.36 4.99 6.82
N ALA A 302 15.04 4.40 7.83
CA ALA A 302 14.37 3.71 8.93
C ALA A 302 13.69 4.67 9.91
N GLY A 303 12.39 4.46 10.17
CA GLY A 303 11.56 5.25 11.08
C GLY A 303 10.07 4.91 10.95
N HIS A 304 9.17 5.78 11.43
CA HIS A 304 7.73 5.61 11.42
C HIS A 304 7.31 4.31 12.13
N ALA A 305 7.75 4.18 13.40
CA ALA A 305 7.57 2.97 14.17
C ALA A 305 6.30 2.98 15.02
N LYS A 306 5.63 1.83 15.10
CA LYS A 306 4.60 1.60 16.10
C LYS A 306 4.92 0.39 16.96
N PHE A 307 4.73 0.54 18.27
CA PHE A 307 5.05 -0.49 19.26
C PHE A 307 3.86 -1.38 19.59
N VAL A 308 4.15 -2.64 19.88
CA VAL A 308 3.18 -3.61 20.36
C VAL A 308 3.78 -4.45 21.49
N GLN A 309 2.97 -4.77 22.50
CA GLN A 309 3.40 -5.64 23.59
C GLN A 309 2.85 -7.05 23.39
N THR A 310 3.71 -8.07 23.52
CA THR A 310 3.31 -9.48 23.51
C THR A 310 2.61 -9.88 24.81
N PRO A 311 1.88 -11.00 24.84
CA PRO A 311 1.27 -11.52 26.08
C PRO A 311 2.29 -11.78 27.22
N ARG A 312 3.57 -12.02 26.88
CA ARG A 312 4.66 -12.22 27.85
C ARG A 312 5.33 -10.93 28.31
N GLY A 313 4.83 -9.76 27.87
CA GLY A 313 5.33 -8.44 28.27
C GLY A 313 6.50 -7.92 27.44
N HIS A 314 7.01 -8.66 26.45
CA HIS A 314 8.05 -8.19 25.55
C HIS A 314 7.48 -7.15 24.57
N TRP A 315 8.28 -6.13 24.24
CA TRP A 315 7.91 -5.08 23.31
C TRP A 315 8.58 -5.27 21.96
N TRP A 316 7.84 -5.07 20.91
CA TRP A 316 8.27 -5.13 19.52
C TRP A 316 7.77 -3.91 18.77
N ALA A 317 8.46 -3.53 17.70
CA ALA A 317 8.10 -2.44 16.82
C ALA A 317 8.06 -2.90 15.37
N VAL A 318 6.99 -2.55 14.65
CA VAL A 318 7.00 -2.49 13.19
C VAL A 318 7.41 -1.09 12.79
N PHE A 319 8.18 -0.96 11.70
CA PHE A 319 8.64 0.33 11.18
C PHE A 319 8.92 0.23 9.68
N LEU A 320 8.93 1.34 8.98
CA LEU A 320 9.31 1.35 7.57
C LEU A 320 10.83 1.50 7.41
N ALA A 321 11.35 0.90 6.33
CA ALA A 321 12.68 1.20 5.81
C ALA A 321 12.76 0.83 4.33
N THR A 322 13.83 1.22 3.65
CA THR A 322 14.10 0.88 2.26
C THR A 322 15.35 0.02 2.11
N ARG A 323 15.40 -0.77 1.04
CA ARG A 323 16.53 -1.63 0.68
C ARG A 323 17.03 -1.22 -0.71
N PRO A 324 17.84 -0.15 -0.81
CA PRO A 324 18.31 0.29 -2.12
C PRO A 324 19.36 -0.67 -2.72
N TYR A 325 19.36 -0.74 -4.06
CA TYR A 325 20.48 -1.26 -4.84
C TYR A 325 21.49 -0.15 -5.19
N PRO A 326 22.68 -0.45 -5.77
CA PRO A 326 23.72 0.54 -6.02
C PRO A 326 23.21 1.82 -6.68
N GLY A 327 23.65 2.97 -6.18
CA GLY A 327 23.16 4.31 -6.58
C GLY A 327 22.04 4.85 -5.69
N ASN A 328 21.74 4.19 -4.57
CA ASN A 328 20.66 4.53 -3.62
C ASN A 328 19.26 4.50 -4.26
N PHE A 329 19.04 3.61 -5.22
CA PHE A 329 17.77 3.45 -5.92
C PHE A 329 16.98 2.27 -5.35
N TYR A 330 15.65 2.41 -5.24
CA TYR A 330 14.73 1.32 -4.87
C TYR A 330 13.41 1.44 -5.62
N ASN A 331 13.04 0.38 -6.35
CA ASN A 331 11.81 0.32 -7.14
C ASN A 331 10.64 -0.30 -6.34
N ILE A 332 10.97 -1.05 -5.30
CA ILE A 332 9.99 -1.83 -4.51
C ILE A 332 9.27 -1.01 -3.44
N GLY A 333 9.58 0.28 -3.31
CA GLY A 333 9.02 1.15 -2.28
C GLY A 333 9.62 0.91 -0.89
N ARG A 334 8.86 1.26 0.15
CA ARG A 334 9.24 1.13 1.56
C ARG A 334 8.68 -0.17 2.12
N ASP A 335 9.54 -0.99 2.69
CA ASP A 335 9.20 -2.28 3.32
C ASP A 335 8.79 -2.10 4.79
N THR A 336 8.07 -3.08 5.35
CA THR A 336 7.83 -3.16 6.81
C THR A 336 8.83 -4.10 7.46
N PHE A 337 9.58 -3.56 8.42
CA PHE A 337 10.55 -4.28 9.27
C PHE A 337 9.98 -4.54 10.66
N LEU A 338 10.62 -5.45 11.40
CA LEU A 338 10.27 -5.79 12.77
C LEU A 338 11.54 -5.83 13.64
N MET A 339 11.52 -5.15 14.80
CA MET A 339 12.61 -5.20 15.79
C MET A 339 12.07 -5.25 17.22
N PRO A 340 12.83 -5.85 18.18
CA PRO A 340 12.51 -5.75 19.59
C PRO A 340 12.73 -4.32 20.08
N VAL A 341 11.91 -3.90 21.05
CA VAL A 341 12.08 -2.65 21.79
C VAL A 341 12.63 -3.00 23.18
N GLN A 342 13.82 -2.49 23.47
CA GLN A 342 14.44 -2.63 24.78
C GLN A 342 14.06 -1.45 25.67
N TRP A 343 13.95 -1.70 26.98
CA TRP A 343 13.68 -0.66 27.97
C TRP A 343 14.88 -0.53 28.91
N LYS A 344 15.47 0.68 28.93
CA LYS A 344 16.61 1.00 29.80
C LYS A 344 16.30 2.31 30.54
N ASP A 345 16.43 2.31 31.86
CA ASP A 345 16.20 3.46 32.73
C ASP A 345 14.83 4.14 32.49
N GLY A 346 13.81 3.32 32.17
CA GLY A 346 12.46 3.78 31.86
C GLY A 346 12.31 4.45 30.49
N TRP A 347 13.23 4.23 29.55
CA TRP A 347 13.13 4.71 28.17
C TRP A 347 13.27 3.56 27.16
N PRO A 348 12.50 3.61 26.06
CA PRO A 348 12.63 2.62 24.99
C PRO A 348 13.83 2.94 24.10
N THR A 349 14.45 1.90 23.56
CA THR A 349 15.42 1.98 22.47
C THR A 349 15.20 0.82 21.51
N MET A 350 15.48 1.03 20.23
CA MET A 350 15.35 0.00 19.20
C MET A 350 16.72 -0.44 18.67
N LEU A 351 17.62 0.52 18.42
CA LEU A 351 18.91 0.27 17.80
C LEU A 351 19.98 1.18 18.42
N GLU A 352 21.15 0.61 18.73
CA GLU A 352 22.30 1.41 19.17
C GLU A 352 22.77 2.34 18.05
N PRO A 353 23.20 3.58 18.36
CA PRO A 353 23.72 4.52 17.38
C PRO A 353 24.83 3.93 16.51
N GLY A 354 24.81 4.21 15.21
CA GLY A 354 25.80 3.74 14.24
C GLY A 354 25.75 2.25 13.92
N LYS A 355 24.74 1.52 14.37
CA LYS A 355 24.54 0.10 14.00
C LYS A 355 23.58 0.00 12.81
N PRO A 356 23.86 -0.90 11.84
CA PRO A 356 22.92 -1.17 10.77
C PRO A 356 21.73 -1.98 11.28
N VAL A 357 20.56 -1.74 10.72
CA VAL A 357 19.38 -2.60 10.91
C VAL A 357 19.71 -4.00 10.40
N PRO A 358 19.61 -5.05 11.25
CA PRO A 358 19.98 -6.40 10.86
C PRO A 358 18.90 -7.06 10.00
N TYR A 359 19.34 -7.83 9.00
CA TYR A 359 18.44 -8.66 8.18
C TYR A 359 17.96 -9.93 8.89
N THR A 360 18.71 -10.46 9.85
CA THR A 360 18.31 -11.63 10.64
C THR A 360 18.30 -11.29 12.12
N MET A 361 17.28 -11.76 12.83
CA MET A 361 17.11 -11.54 14.26
C MET A 361 16.46 -12.76 14.92
N ALA A 362 16.64 -12.91 16.23
CA ALA A 362 15.90 -13.89 17.02
C ALA A 362 14.39 -13.67 16.93
N LYS A 363 13.65 -14.77 16.74
CA LYS A 363 12.17 -14.70 16.69
C LYS A 363 11.61 -14.21 18.02
N PRO A 364 10.47 -13.51 17.98
CA PRO A 364 9.66 -13.27 19.18
C PRO A 364 9.39 -14.59 19.92
N ASP A 365 9.39 -14.54 21.24
CA ASP A 365 8.97 -15.68 22.07
C ASP A 365 7.44 -15.85 22.02
N LEU A 366 6.99 -16.36 20.89
CA LEU A 366 5.59 -16.61 20.52
C LEU A 366 5.47 -17.98 19.87
N PRO A 367 4.29 -18.62 19.92
CA PRO A 367 4.04 -19.86 19.19
C PRO A 367 4.27 -19.70 17.69
N ALA A 368 5.04 -20.62 17.10
CA ALA A 368 5.30 -20.60 15.67
C ALA A 368 4.02 -20.79 14.85
N GLN A 369 3.86 -20.02 13.79
CA GLN A 369 2.78 -20.12 12.83
C GLN A 369 3.22 -20.89 11.59
N ARG A 370 2.27 -21.61 10.96
CA ARG A 370 2.53 -22.24 9.66
C ARG A 370 2.78 -21.16 8.58
N PRO A 371 3.71 -21.40 7.65
CA PRO A 371 3.93 -20.48 6.53
C PRO A 371 2.63 -20.17 5.79
N ALA A 372 2.46 -18.92 5.37
CA ALA A 372 1.35 -18.51 4.53
C ALA A 372 1.47 -19.14 3.14
N LYS A 373 0.33 -19.41 2.48
CA LYS A 373 0.32 -19.88 1.09
C LYS A 373 0.97 -18.85 0.14
N GLU A 374 0.79 -17.57 0.43
CA GLU A 374 1.44 -16.46 -0.24
C GLU A 374 2.40 -15.82 0.76
N PRO A 375 3.72 -16.13 0.71
CA PRO A 375 4.70 -15.55 1.61
C PRO A 375 4.80 -14.03 1.41
N MET A 376 5.14 -13.32 2.50
CA MET A 376 5.30 -11.86 2.49
C MET A 376 6.77 -11.44 2.57
N ASN A 377 7.69 -12.38 2.75
CA ASN A 377 9.13 -12.14 2.88
C ASN A 377 9.96 -13.35 2.42
N GLY A 378 11.28 -13.17 2.35
CA GLY A 378 12.21 -14.21 1.90
C GLY A 378 12.06 -14.52 0.40
N ASP A 379 12.76 -15.54 -0.08
CA ASP A 379 12.64 -16.02 -1.45
C ASP A 379 11.33 -16.80 -1.63
N PHE A 380 10.55 -16.48 -2.66
CA PHE A 380 9.33 -17.24 -2.94
C PHE A 380 8.92 -17.19 -4.42
N SER A 381 8.03 -18.12 -4.75
CA SER A 381 7.33 -18.16 -6.04
C SER A 381 5.87 -18.44 -5.82
N TYR A 382 5.01 -17.88 -6.66
CA TYR A 382 3.61 -18.24 -6.73
C TYR A 382 3.10 -18.17 -8.17
N THR A 383 2.01 -18.89 -8.43
CA THR A 383 1.24 -18.80 -9.67
C THR A 383 -0.22 -18.56 -9.32
N GLU A 384 -0.78 -17.49 -9.89
CA GLU A 384 -2.21 -17.22 -9.85
C GLU A 384 -2.87 -17.85 -11.08
N GLU A 385 -3.78 -18.79 -10.83
CA GLU A 385 -4.55 -19.51 -11.85
C GLU A 385 -5.91 -18.85 -12.13
N PHE A 386 -6.09 -17.61 -11.68
CA PHE A 386 -7.31 -16.83 -11.80
C PHE A 386 -8.59 -17.58 -11.37
N LYS A 387 -8.52 -18.22 -10.18
CA LYS A 387 -9.67 -18.84 -9.52
C LYS A 387 -10.39 -17.83 -8.64
N ARG A 388 -11.68 -17.99 -8.46
CA ARG A 388 -12.47 -17.14 -7.56
C ARG A 388 -12.50 -17.65 -6.12
N PRO A 389 -12.47 -16.75 -5.11
CA PRO A 389 -12.14 -15.33 -5.21
C PRO A 389 -10.64 -15.11 -5.46
N LEU A 390 -10.29 -14.00 -6.10
CA LEU A 390 -8.89 -13.58 -6.19
C LEU A 390 -8.34 -13.26 -4.79
N SER A 391 -7.04 -13.46 -4.61
CA SER A 391 -6.33 -13.04 -3.41
C SER A 391 -6.55 -11.54 -3.14
N PRO A 392 -6.78 -11.11 -1.87
CA PRO A 392 -6.92 -9.69 -1.53
C PRO A 392 -5.67 -8.85 -1.82
N ALA A 393 -4.56 -9.48 -2.19
CA ALA A 393 -3.32 -8.80 -2.58
C ALA A 393 -3.32 -8.28 -4.03
N TRP A 394 -4.35 -8.59 -4.84
CA TRP A 394 -4.55 -7.97 -6.15
C TRP A 394 -5.14 -6.57 -5.99
N ILE A 395 -4.49 -5.59 -6.58
CA ILE A 395 -4.84 -4.17 -6.50
C ILE A 395 -4.91 -3.54 -7.89
N GLY A 396 -5.83 -2.62 -8.07
CA GLY A 396 -5.86 -1.70 -9.21
C GLY A 396 -5.36 -0.31 -8.83
N LEU A 397 -5.51 0.63 -9.73
CA LEU A 397 -5.23 2.04 -9.54
C LEU A 397 -6.54 2.81 -9.58
N ARG A 398 -6.81 3.63 -8.56
CA ARG A 398 -8.05 4.39 -8.35
C ARG A 398 -9.31 3.52 -8.21
N THR A 399 -10.37 4.12 -7.68
CA THR A 399 -11.64 3.44 -7.45
C THR A 399 -12.38 3.20 -8.77
N PRO A 400 -12.66 1.94 -9.14
CA PRO A 400 -13.40 1.66 -10.37
C PRO A 400 -14.88 1.98 -10.21
N ARG A 401 -15.48 2.64 -11.20
CA ARG A 401 -16.93 2.91 -11.26
C ARG A 401 -17.74 1.71 -11.77
N ALA A 402 -17.09 0.75 -12.39
CA ALA A 402 -17.67 -0.51 -12.87
C ALA A 402 -16.64 -1.64 -12.70
N PRO A 403 -17.07 -2.91 -12.63
CA PRO A 403 -16.14 -4.04 -12.52
C PRO A 403 -15.11 -4.04 -13.66
N LEU A 404 -13.82 -3.92 -13.32
CA LEU A 404 -12.72 -3.90 -14.29
C LEU A 404 -12.44 -5.29 -14.87
N TYR A 405 -12.74 -6.34 -14.13
CA TYR A 405 -12.44 -7.70 -14.55
C TYR A 405 -13.54 -8.69 -14.20
N ASP A 406 -13.48 -9.85 -14.83
CA ASP A 406 -14.21 -11.05 -14.48
C ASP A 406 -13.28 -12.27 -14.57
N ILE A 407 -13.68 -13.40 -13.99
CA ILE A 407 -13.02 -14.69 -14.19
C ILE A 407 -13.98 -15.56 -15.01
N ASP A 408 -13.52 -15.97 -16.18
CA ASP A 408 -14.29 -16.83 -17.08
C ASP A 408 -13.44 -18.01 -17.55
N LYS A 409 -13.88 -19.24 -17.24
CA LYS A 409 -13.22 -20.50 -17.60
C LYS A 409 -11.74 -20.58 -17.19
N GLY A 410 -11.38 -19.98 -16.05
CA GLY A 410 -10.00 -19.96 -15.55
C GLY A 410 -9.11 -18.87 -16.15
N ASP A 411 -9.65 -18.01 -17.02
CA ASP A 411 -8.96 -16.83 -17.51
C ASP A 411 -9.42 -15.57 -16.74
N LEU A 412 -8.51 -14.67 -16.47
CA LEU A 412 -8.84 -13.29 -16.13
C LEU A 412 -9.28 -12.55 -17.41
N VAL A 413 -10.50 -12.07 -17.43
CA VAL A 413 -11.04 -11.18 -18.48
C VAL A 413 -10.95 -9.74 -17.97
N LEU A 414 -9.96 -8.99 -18.44
CA LEU A 414 -9.74 -7.60 -18.03
C LEU A 414 -10.33 -6.65 -19.09
N ARG A 415 -11.09 -5.65 -18.63
CA ARG A 415 -11.79 -4.69 -19.51
C ARG A 415 -10.98 -3.42 -19.65
N SER A 416 -10.89 -2.91 -20.88
CA SER A 416 -10.38 -1.55 -21.12
C SER A 416 -11.26 -0.52 -20.42
N SER A 417 -10.62 0.45 -19.80
CA SER A 417 -11.25 1.57 -19.12
C SER A 417 -10.41 2.84 -19.40
N HIS A 418 -10.16 3.68 -18.42
CA HIS A 418 -9.39 4.91 -18.57
C HIS A 418 -7.92 4.64 -18.97
N ALA A 419 -7.30 5.60 -19.64
CA ALA A 419 -5.86 5.55 -19.90
C ALA A 419 -5.06 5.77 -18.62
N LEU A 420 -3.80 5.29 -18.58
CA LEU A 420 -2.83 5.76 -17.58
C LEU A 420 -2.65 7.27 -17.74
N GLY A 421 -2.60 8.00 -16.63
CA GLY A 421 -2.56 9.46 -16.63
C GLY A 421 -3.92 10.16 -16.75
N ASP A 422 -4.99 9.44 -17.11
CA ASP A 422 -6.35 9.93 -16.96
C ASP A 422 -6.79 9.75 -15.50
N LEU A 423 -6.66 10.82 -14.73
CA LEU A 423 -6.98 10.78 -13.30
C LEU A 423 -8.50 10.69 -13.02
N THR A 424 -9.35 10.76 -14.05
CA THR A 424 -10.81 10.76 -13.85
C THR A 424 -11.38 9.38 -13.59
N GLY A 425 -10.58 8.32 -13.69
CA GLY A 425 -11.04 6.97 -13.38
C GLY A 425 -9.93 5.92 -13.29
N ALA A 426 -10.34 4.69 -13.03
CA ALA A 426 -9.44 3.54 -12.92
C ALA A 426 -9.06 3.04 -14.31
N PRO A 427 -7.76 2.82 -14.61
CA PRO A 427 -7.33 2.16 -15.84
C PRO A 427 -7.70 0.67 -15.85
N GLY A 428 -7.71 0.05 -17.02
CA GLY A 428 -7.88 -1.40 -17.17
C GLY A 428 -6.65 -2.17 -16.69
N PHE A 429 -6.39 -2.14 -15.38
CA PHE A 429 -5.21 -2.68 -14.73
C PHE A 429 -5.54 -3.33 -13.39
N ILE A 430 -4.97 -4.51 -13.15
CA ILE A 430 -4.83 -5.11 -11.82
C ILE A 430 -3.43 -5.72 -11.70
N GLY A 431 -2.82 -5.64 -10.53
CA GLY A 431 -1.46 -6.13 -10.34
C GLY A 431 -1.16 -6.52 -8.90
N ARG A 432 0.07 -6.99 -8.71
CA ARG A 432 0.65 -7.33 -7.42
C ARG A 432 1.85 -6.44 -7.16
N ARG A 433 2.09 -6.09 -5.90
CA ARG A 433 3.29 -5.35 -5.49
C ARG A 433 4.54 -6.12 -5.88
N GLN A 434 5.53 -5.44 -6.46
CA GLN A 434 6.87 -6.00 -6.61
C GLN A 434 7.50 -6.09 -5.21
N GLN A 435 7.92 -7.30 -4.80
CA GLN A 435 8.42 -7.56 -3.45
C GLN A 435 9.94 -7.83 -3.41
N HIS A 436 10.57 -7.93 -4.58
CA HIS A 436 11.99 -8.23 -4.74
C HIS A 436 12.59 -7.34 -5.83
N HIS A 437 13.84 -6.95 -5.65
CA HIS A 437 14.60 -6.31 -6.73
C HIS A 437 14.90 -7.30 -7.85
N ASP A 438 15.20 -8.55 -7.50
CA ASP A 438 15.35 -9.66 -8.44
C ASP A 438 14.03 -10.42 -8.54
N ALA A 439 13.29 -10.18 -9.61
CA ALA A 439 11.99 -10.79 -9.84
C ALA A 439 11.79 -11.22 -11.29
N LYS A 440 11.14 -12.37 -11.47
CA LYS A 440 10.66 -12.85 -12.76
C LYS A 440 9.15 -12.89 -12.75
N VAL A 441 8.55 -12.28 -13.75
CA VAL A 441 7.09 -12.20 -13.90
C VAL A 441 6.70 -12.70 -15.27
N SER A 442 5.63 -13.49 -15.36
CA SER A 442 5.10 -13.92 -16.65
C SER A 442 3.57 -14.03 -16.66
N THR A 443 3.00 -13.89 -17.84
CA THR A 443 1.58 -14.13 -18.12
C THR A 443 1.39 -14.61 -19.54
N VAL A 444 0.28 -15.29 -19.84
CA VAL A 444 -0.15 -15.60 -21.19
C VAL A 444 -1.33 -14.73 -21.56
N VAL A 445 -1.20 -13.93 -22.61
CA VAL A 445 -2.25 -13.02 -23.10
C VAL A 445 -2.88 -13.53 -24.39
N LYS A 446 -4.22 -13.55 -24.43
CA LYS A 446 -5.06 -13.77 -25.61
C LYS A 446 -5.71 -12.43 -25.95
N TYR A 447 -5.19 -11.78 -27.00
CA TYR A 447 -5.67 -10.47 -27.41
C TYR A 447 -5.50 -10.24 -28.91
N SER A 448 -6.50 -9.65 -29.52
CA SER A 448 -6.48 -9.24 -30.94
C SER A 448 -6.78 -7.76 -31.00
N PRO A 449 -5.76 -6.88 -31.12
CA PRO A 449 -5.96 -5.44 -31.27
C PRO A 449 -6.76 -5.15 -32.53
N GLN A 450 -7.67 -4.18 -32.48
CA GLN A 450 -8.53 -3.79 -33.62
C GLN A 450 -8.00 -2.49 -34.29
N HIS A 451 -7.31 -1.66 -33.51
CA HIS A 451 -6.79 -0.38 -33.99
C HIS A 451 -5.35 -0.19 -33.54
N ASP A 452 -4.62 0.65 -34.24
CA ASP A 452 -3.27 1.05 -33.85
C ASP A 452 -3.31 1.69 -32.46
N GLY A 453 -2.43 1.21 -31.57
CA GLY A 453 -2.36 1.64 -30.17
C GLY A 453 -3.25 0.87 -29.19
N ASP A 454 -4.18 0.02 -29.65
CA ASP A 454 -4.85 -0.97 -28.81
C ASP A 454 -3.80 -1.90 -28.22
N ARG A 455 -3.84 -2.17 -26.90
CA ARG A 455 -2.79 -2.99 -26.28
C ARG A 455 -3.28 -3.82 -25.09
N ALA A 456 -2.68 -5.00 -24.92
CA ALA A 456 -2.86 -5.84 -23.74
C ALA A 456 -1.58 -6.60 -23.42
N GLY A 457 -1.23 -6.69 -22.12
CA GLY A 457 0.00 -7.34 -21.68
C GLY A 457 0.30 -7.13 -20.21
N LEU A 458 1.59 -7.13 -19.88
CA LEU A 458 2.13 -6.83 -18.55
C LEU A 458 2.52 -5.35 -18.45
N LEU A 459 2.10 -4.73 -17.38
CA LEU A 459 2.50 -3.39 -16.96
C LEU A 459 3.29 -3.51 -15.65
N ALA A 460 4.49 -2.93 -15.59
CA ALA A 460 5.23 -2.65 -14.37
C ALA A 460 5.21 -1.14 -14.15
N MET A 461 4.48 -0.68 -13.15
CA MET A 461 4.15 0.74 -12.95
C MET A 461 4.51 1.19 -11.55
N GLN A 462 5.30 2.27 -11.45
CA GLN A 462 5.51 2.98 -10.19
C GLN A 462 4.41 4.04 -10.00
N ASN A 463 4.11 4.82 -11.03
CA ASN A 463 2.99 5.75 -11.09
C ASN A 463 2.52 5.96 -12.53
N ASP A 464 1.51 6.81 -12.74
CA ASP A 464 0.91 7.09 -14.07
C ASP A 464 1.92 7.61 -15.11
N ALA A 465 3.03 8.21 -14.69
CA ALA A 465 4.05 8.80 -15.53
C ALA A 465 5.31 7.92 -15.70
N ALA A 466 5.52 6.94 -14.79
CA ALA A 466 6.70 6.08 -14.75
C ALA A 466 6.31 4.61 -14.80
N TYR A 467 6.43 3.99 -15.97
CA TYR A 467 6.08 2.58 -16.19
C TYR A 467 6.82 1.95 -17.38
N VAL A 468 6.80 0.63 -17.41
CA VAL A 468 7.15 -0.19 -18.58
C VAL A 468 5.97 -1.08 -18.94
N PHE A 469 5.62 -1.13 -20.22
CA PHE A 469 4.60 -2.02 -20.77
C PHE A 469 5.21 -2.99 -21.78
N LEU A 470 5.03 -4.29 -21.54
CA LEU A 470 5.33 -5.37 -22.48
C LEU A 470 4.04 -6.04 -22.91
N GLY A 471 3.70 -6.06 -24.19
CA GLY A 471 2.45 -6.66 -24.59
C GLY A 471 2.18 -6.73 -26.07
N VAL A 472 1.02 -7.29 -26.41
CA VAL A 472 0.48 -7.35 -27.78
C VAL A 472 -0.21 -6.03 -28.09
N THR A 473 0.12 -5.45 -29.24
CA THR A 473 -0.47 -4.22 -29.74
C THR A 473 -0.55 -4.26 -31.26
N GLN A 474 -1.16 -3.24 -31.86
CA GLN A 474 -1.09 -2.97 -33.29
C GLN A 474 -0.26 -1.73 -33.57
N VAL A 475 0.65 -1.80 -34.53
CA VAL A 475 1.49 -0.68 -35.02
C VAL A 475 1.45 -0.70 -36.53
N ALA A 476 1.04 0.38 -37.18
CA ALA A 476 0.89 0.51 -38.63
C ALA A 476 0.10 -0.67 -39.22
N GLY A 477 -1.02 -1.03 -38.62
CA GLY A 477 -1.90 -2.11 -39.04
C GLY A 477 -1.38 -3.53 -38.79
N LYS A 478 -0.19 -3.72 -38.20
CA LYS A 478 0.41 -5.02 -37.94
C LYS A 478 0.35 -5.38 -36.46
N ARG A 479 -0.09 -6.60 -36.15
CA ARG A 479 -0.04 -7.17 -34.79
C ARG A 479 1.40 -7.46 -34.40
N VAL A 480 1.86 -6.89 -33.29
CA VAL A 480 3.22 -7.02 -32.79
C VAL A 480 3.23 -7.30 -31.29
N VAL A 481 4.31 -7.91 -30.79
CA VAL A 481 4.72 -7.72 -29.39
C VAL A 481 5.59 -6.49 -29.33
N ALA A 482 5.30 -5.59 -28.40
CA ALA A 482 6.01 -4.33 -28.25
C ALA A 482 6.37 -4.07 -26.79
N LEU A 483 7.46 -3.35 -26.61
CA LEU A 483 7.96 -2.82 -25.35
C LEU A 483 7.89 -1.30 -25.39
N PHE A 484 7.16 -0.70 -24.45
CA PHE A 484 7.09 0.74 -24.25
C PHE A 484 7.68 1.11 -22.88
N LYS A 485 8.34 2.24 -22.81
CA LYS A 485 8.81 2.89 -21.60
C LYS A 485 8.12 4.24 -21.47
N SER A 486 7.64 4.58 -20.29
CA SER A 486 7.22 5.95 -19.93
C SER A 486 8.10 6.47 -18.81
N GLU A 487 8.72 7.61 -19.03
CA GLU A 487 9.52 8.35 -18.07
C GLU A 487 9.03 9.80 -18.08
N ASP A 488 8.69 10.35 -16.90
CA ASP A 488 8.10 11.67 -16.74
C ASP A 488 6.87 11.91 -17.65
N GLY A 489 6.05 10.87 -17.84
CA GLY A 489 4.85 10.91 -18.67
C GLY A 489 5.11 10.84 -20.18
N LYS A 490 6.36 10.77 -20.62
CA LYS A 490 6.72 10.63 -22.04
C LYS A 490 6.87 9.16 -22.40
N GLU A 491 5.87 8.61 -23.09
CA GLU A 491 5.92 7.23 -23.60
C GLU A 491 6.77 7.12 -24.87
N THR A 492 7.61 6.10 -24.91
CA THR A 492 8.51 5.79 -26.06
C THR A 492 8.41 4.29 -26.39
N LEU A 493 8.26 3.96 -27.68
CA LEU A 493 8.40 2.60 -28.18
C LEU A 493 9.90 2.23 -28.22
N ILE A 494 10.29 1.24 -27.41
CA ILE A 494 11.69 0.76 -27.35
C ILE A 494 11.94 -0.29 -28.44
N ARG A 495 11.03 -1.27 -28.55
CA ARG A 495 11.16 -2.38 -29.50
C ARG A 495 9.81 -2.94 -29.89
N SER A 496 9.70 -3.43 -31.11
CA SER A 496 8.53 -4.22 -31.54
C SER A 496 8.93 -5.29 -32.53
N THR A 497 8.12 -6.38 -32.59
CA THR A 497 8.31 -7.47 -33.53
C THR A 497 6.96 -8.08 -33.92
N PRO A 498 6.74 -8.41 -35.22
CA PRO A 498 5.50 -9.07 -35.65
C PRO A 498 5.29 -10.44 -34.98
N VAL A 499 4.04 -10.74 -34.66
CA VAL A 499 3.64 -12.02 -34.08
C VAL A 499 2.36 -12.54 -34.71
N SER A 500 2.18 -13.89 -34.70
CA SER A 500 0.96 -14.55 -35.17
C SER A 500 -0.25 -14.25 -34.27
N ALA A 501 -1.45 -14.68 -34.70
CA ALA A 501 -2.68 -14.55 -33.94
C ALA A 501 -2.75 -15.43 -32.67
N ALA A 502 -1.81 -16.36 -32.48
CA ALA A 502 -1.77 -17.24 -31.32
C ALA A 502 -1.60 -16.47 -29.99
N PRO A 503 -1.98 -17.08 -28.85
CA PRO A 503 -1.66 -16.53 -27.54
C PRO A 503 -0.16 -16.24 -27.38
N VAL A 504 0.17 -15.20 -26.64
CA VAL A 504 1.55 -14.78 -26.40
C VAL A 504 1.87 -14.90 -24.91
N GLU A 505 2.92 -15.66 -24.59
CA GLU A 505 3.51 -15.62 -23.25
C GLU A 505 4.50 -14.46 -23.18
N LEU A 506 4.33 -13.61 -22.18
CA LEU A 506 5.13 -12.41 -21.91
C LEU A 506 5.93 -12.63 -20.62
N MET A 507 7.19 -12.20 -20.61
CA MET A 507 8.10 -12.42 -19.49
C MET A 507 8.95 -11.17 -19.24
N MET A 508 8.98 -10.71 -17.98
CA MET A 508 9.86 -9.66 -17.46
C MET A 508 10.84 -10.30 -16.47
N ASP A 509 12.13 -10.01 -16.61
CA ASP A 509 13.21 -10.43 -15.71
C ASP A 509 13.88 -9.19 -15.15
N MET A 510 13.53 -8.81 -13.92
CA MET A 510 13.96 -7.59 -13.24
C MET A 510 15.15 -7.88 -12.34
N ARG A 511 16.17 -7.01 -12.35
CA ARG A 511 17.39 -7.11 -11.56
C ARG A 511 17.82 -5.72 -11.08
N GLY A 512 17.27 -5.30 -9.95
CA GLY A 512 17.52 -3.96 -9.44
C GLY A 512 17.15 -2.87 -10.47
N GLY A 513 18.14 -2.12 -10.95
CA GLY A 513 17.97 -1.04 -11.94
C GLY A 513 17.91 -1.49 -13.39
N SER A 514 17.99 -2.80 -13.69
CA SER A 514 17.96 -3.34 -15.04
C SER A 514 16.82 -4.33 -15.22
N SER A 515 16.26 -4.42 -16.44
CA SER A 515 15.23 -5.40 -16.76
C SER A 515 15.34 -5.92 -18.19
N SER A 516 15.11 -7.24 -18.36
CA SER A 516 15.07 -7.89 -19.67
C SER A 516 13.67 -8.42 -19.99
N TYR A 517 13.29 -8.35 -21.26
CA TYR A 517 11.95 -8.63 -21.74
C TYR A 517 11.97 -9.71 -22.79
N ARG A 518 11.17 -10.76 -22.58
CA ARG A 518 11.09 -11.93 -23.45
C ARG A 518 9.64 -12.26 -23.77
N TYR A 519 9.43 -12.93 -24.88
CA TYR A 519 8.11 -13.43 -25.27
C TYR A 519 8.20 -14.80 -25.95
N ARG A 520 7.08 -15.51 -25.97
CA ARG A 520 6.87 -16.72 -26.74
C ARG A 520 5.54 -16.61 -27.50
N SER A 521 5.61 -16.76 -28.84
CA SER A 521 4.43 -16.81 -29.71
C SER A 521 4.58 -18.00 -30.64
N GLY A 522 4.13 -19.18 -30.16
CA GLY A 522 4.46 -20.49 -30.74
C GLY A 522 5.98 -20.76 -30.63
N GLY A 523 6.37 -22.03 -30.46
CA GLY A 523 7.77 -22.45 -30.48
C GLY A 523 8.63 -21.87 -29.32
N GLN A 524 9.83 -21.36 -29.63
CA GLN A 524 10.85 -20.99 -28.65
C GLN A 524 10.65 -19.58 -28.05
N VAL A 525 11.19 -19.38 -26.84
CA VAL A 525 11.30 -18.06 -26.20
C VAL A 525 12.28 -17.18 -26.97
N LYS A 526 11.89 -15.94 -27.25
CA LYS A 526 12.71 -14.93 -27.90
C LYS A 526 12.93 -13.75 -26.95
N VAL A 527 14.13 -13.18 -27.00
CA VAL A 527 14.47 -11.91 -26.36
C VAL A 527 13.91 -10.79 -27.23
N LEU A 528 13.14 -9.87 -26.62
CA LEU A 528 12.69 -8.64 -27.26
C LEU A 528 13.65 -7.51 -26.98
N GLU A 529 14.06 -7.33 -25.72
CA GLU A 529 15.02 -6.37 -25.25
C GLU A 529 15.76 -6.91 -24.03
N ALA A 530 17.03 -6.62 -23.89
CA ALA A 530 17.85 -7.04 -22.75
C ALA A 530 18.42 -5.83 -22.04
N ASP A 531 18.55 -5.95 -20.73
CA ASP A 531 19.24 -5.02 -19.84
C ASP A 531 18.83 -3.54 -19.97
N LEU A 532 17.52 -3.29 -20.23
CA LEU A 532 16.96 -1.93 -20.24
C LEU A 532 17.14 -1.29 -18.86
N ASP A 533 17.69 -0.08 -18.81
CA ASP A 533 17.72 0.74 -17.59
C ASP A 533 16.29 1.07 -17.14
N VAL A 534 15.94 0.61 -15.93
CA VAL A 534 14.65 0.84 -15.27
C VAL A 534 14.81 1.60 -13.94
N THR A 535 15.95 2.26 -13.72
CA THR A 535 16.18 3.12 -12.54
C THR A 535 15.17 4.26 -12.44
N PHE A 536 14.54 4.66 -13.55
CA PHE A 536 13.47 5.66 -13.59
C PHE A 536 12.19 5.20 -12.86
N LEU A 537 12.02 3.89 -12.58
CA LEU A 537 10.96 3.36 -11.74
C LEU A 537 11.29 3.46 -10.23
N SER A 538 12.48 3.94 -9.87
CA SER A 538 12.82 4.15 -8.45
C SER A 538 12.13 5.39 -7.90
N THR A 539 11.85 5.39 -6.61
CA THR A 539 11.29 6.54 -5.90
C THR A 539 12.16 7.79 -6.05
N GLN A 540 13.48 7.65 -6.14
CA GLN A 540 14.41 8.78 -6.32
C GLN A 540 14.18 9.52 -7.64
N LYS A 541 13.81 8.83 -8.70
CA LYS A 541 13.55 9.41 -10.02
C LYS A 541 12.07 9.68 -10.26
N ALA A 542 11.21 8.69 -10.08
CA ALA A 542 9.77 8.81 -10.30
C ALA A 542 9.07 9.71 -9.27
N LYS A 543 9.74 9.98 -8.11
CA LYS A 543 9.20 10.72 -6.97
C LYS A 543 8.02 9.99 -6.31
N GLY A 544 7.43 10.65 -5.31
CA GLY A 544 6.29 10.12 -4.57
C GLY A 544 6.68 9.06 -3.53
N PHE A 545 5.71 8.24 -3.14
CA PHE A 545 5.81 7.38 -1.95
C PHE A 545 5.48 5.91 -2.22
N VAL A 546 5.20 5.55 -3.48
CA VAL A 546 4.76 4.22 -3.89
C VAL A 546 5.91 3.36 -4.40
N GLY A 547 5.69 2.05 -4.48
CA GLY A 547 6.56 1.09 -5.14
C GLY A 547 5.90 0.52 -6.39
N VAL A 548 6.69 -0.20 -7.19
CA VAL A 548 6.22 -0.80 -8.44
C VAL A 548 5.14 -1.86 -8.18
N VAL A 549 4.06 -1.78 -8.96
CA VAL A 549 3.01 -2.79 -9.07
C VAL A 549 3.07 -3.40 -10.46
N ILE A 550 3.03 -4.74 -10.55
CA ILE A 550 3.16 -5.47 -11.82
C ILE A 550 1.94 -6.33 -12.06
N GLY A 551 1.36 -6.26 -13.26
CA GLY A 551 0.22 -7.11 -13.58
C GLY A 551 -0.37 -6.92 -14.97
N PRO A 552 -1.46 -7.66 -15.26
CA PRO A 552 -2.25 -7.51 -16.47
C PRO A 552 -2.78 -6.09 -16.69
N TYR A 553 -2.66 -5.64 -17.92
CA TYR A 553 -3.13 -4.32 -18.37
C TYR A 553 -3.76 -4.42 -19.75
N VAL A 554 -4.84 -3.69 -19.97
CA VAL A 554 -5.50 -3.53 -21.27
C VAL A 554 -5.91 -2.09 -21.49
N ARG A 555 -5.72 -1.58 -22.74
CA ARG A 555 -6.14 -0.26 -23.16
C ARG A 555 -6.58 -0.27 -24.62
N ARG A 556 -7.64 0.46 -24.94
CA ARG A 556 -8.04 0.81 -26.32
C ARG A 556 -7.52 2.20 -26.71
N SER A 557 -7.17 2.38 -27.96
CA SER A 557 -6.67 3.65 -28.50
C SER A 557 -7.75 4.75 -28.55
N ASP A 558 -9.02 4.38 -28.72
CA ASP A 558 -10.16 5.32 -28.73
C ASP A 558 -10.46 5.91 -27.33
N ALA A 559 -10.09 5.22 -26.25
CA ALA A 559 -10.14 5.78 -24.90
C ALA A 559 -9.28 7.07 -24.72
N MET A 560 -8.34 7.32 -25.63
CA MET A 560 -7.54 8.56 -25.65
C MET A 560 -8.20 9.74 -26.38
N ARG A 561 -9.21 9.47 -27.24
CA ARG A 561 -9.86 10.53 -28.04
C ARG A 561 -10.92 11.31 -27.27
N SER A 562 -11.34 10.84 -26.11
CA SER A 562 -12.37 11.46 -25.26
C SER A 562 -11.81 12.41 -24.19
N LEU A 563 -10.48 12.65 -24.14
CA LEU A 563 -9.92 13.62 -23.21
C LEU A 563 -10.24 15.04 -23.71
N PRO A 564 -10.98 15.87 -22.94
CA PRO A 564 -11.05 17.29 -23.24
C PRO A 564 -9.63 17.86 -23.13
N THR A 565 -9.20 18.56 -24.19
CA THR A 565 -8.00 19.39 -24.14
C THR A 565 -8.11 20.36 -22.95
N ILE A 566 -7.25 20.19 -21.95
CA ILE A 566 -7.13 21.17 -20.86
C ILE A 566 -6.71 22.49 -21.53
N PRO A 567 -7.49 23.59 -21.44
CA PRO A 567 -7.03 24.87 -21.93
C PRO A 567 -5.77 25.25 -21.17
N ASN A 568 -4.69 25.56 -21.90
CA ASN A 568 -3.48 26.13 -21.33
C ASN A 568 -3.86 27.33 -20.45
N GLY A 569 -3.93 27.13 -19.14
CA GLY A 569 -4.05 28.20 -18.16
C GLY A 569 -2.80 29.07 -18.26
N LYS A 570 -3.00 30.27 -18.79
CA LYS A 570 -1.97 31.32 -18.74
C LYS A 570 -1.56 31.56 -17.29
N LYS A 571 -0.25 31.52 -17.08
CA LYS A 571 0.61 32.07 -16.03
C LYS A 571 -0.02 32.45 -14.68
#